data_4446d2ecced22d27f03da47dcede99e9
#
_entry.id   4446d2ecced22d27f03da47dcede99e9
#
_cell.length_a   1.000
_cell.length_b   1.000
_cell.length_c   1.000
_cell.angle_alpha   90.00
_cell.angle_beta   90.00
_cell.angle_gamma   90.00
#
_symmetry.space_group_name_H-M   'P 1'
#
loop_
_entity.id
_entity.type
_entity.pdbx_description
1 polymer ?
#
loop_
_entity_poly.entity_id
_entity_poly.type
_entity_poly.pdbx_seq_one_letter_code
_entity_poly.pdbx_strand_id
1 'polypeptide(L)'
;MTIIDSIIDNDLDQCNHALRTDIELQQAEQRFNELLDLLDNNIKFDVEEVFSQYTSRAIRIAYLIGLKDFCNLYLTLSEDIDKIKEKSKIL
;
A
#
# COMPACT_ATOMS: atom_id res chain seq x y z
N MET A 1 -9.42 -6.28 -17.86
CA MET A 1 -8.85 -5.38 -16.83
C MET A 1 -9.42 -3.98 -17.02
N THR A 2 -9.93 -3.37 -15.97
CA THR A 2 -10.46 -2.01 -16.01
C THR A 2 -9.33 -0.97 -15.87
N ILE A 3 -9.64 0.30 -16.21
CA ILE A 3 -8.70 1.41 -15.97
C ILE A 3 -8.35 1.52 -14.48
N ILE A 4 -9.33 1.29 -13.60
CA ILE A 4 -9.14 1.32 -12.15
C ILE A 4 -8.14 0.23 -11.72
N ASP A 5 -8.26 -0.98 -12.23
CA ASP A 5 -7.33 -2.06 -11.94
C ASP A 5 -5.90 -1.72 -12.37
N SER A 6 -5.75 -1.08 -13.53
CA SER A 6 -4.44 -0.65 -14.02
C SER A 6 -3.81 0.43 -13.13
N ILE A 7 -4.60 1.37 -12.63
CA ILE A 7 -4.13 2.41 -11.71
C ILE A 7 -3.69 1.78 -10.39
N ILE A 8 -4.48 0.86 -9.84
CA ILE A 8 -4.15 0.16 -8.59
C ILE A 8 -2.85 -0.61 -8.75
N ASP A 9 -2.69 -1.36 -9.84
CA ASP A 9 -1.48 -2.14 -10.08
C ASP A 9 -0.25 -1.24 -10.22
N ASN A 10 -0.36 -0.12 -10.92
CA ASN A 10 0.73 0.85 -11.05
C ASN A 10 1.11 1.46 -9.70
N ASP A 11 0.13 1.84 -8.88
CA ASP A 11 0.38 2.41 -7.56
C ASP A 11 1.02 1.40 -6.61
N LEU A 12 0.60 0.13 -6.67
CA LEU A 12 1.23 -0.94 -5.89
C LEU A 12 2.68 -1.16 -6.30
N ASP A 13 3.00 -1.07 -7.58
CA ASP A 13 4.38 -1.14 -8.08
C ASP A 13 5.23 0.01 -7.55
N GLN A 14 4.68 1.22 -7.50
CA GLN A 14 5.36 2.39 -6.92
C GLN A 14 5.58 2.23 -5.42
N CYS A 15 4.60 1.71 -4.68
CA CYS A 15 4.74 1.39 -3.26
C CYS A 15 5.86 0.37 -3.04
N ASN A 16 5.91 -0.69 -3.83
CA ASN A 16 6.97 -1.70 -3.75
C ASN A 16 8.34 -1.11 -4.03
N HIS A 17 8.44 -0.19 -4.99
CA HIS A 17 9.70 0.50 -5.27
C HIS A 17 10.14 1.37 -4.10
N ALA A 18 9.23 2.15 -3.51
CA ALA A 18 9.51 2.97 -2.35
C ALA A 18 9.97 2.14 -1.16
N LEU A 19 9.34 0.98 -0.91
CA LEU A 19 9.73 0.07 0.15
C LEU A 19 11.15 -0.47 -0.05
N ARG A 20 11.53 -0.78 -1.28
CA ARG A 20 12.88 -1.29 -1.60
C ARG A 20 13.97 -0.23 -1.43
N THR A 21 13.63 1.05 -1.53
CA THR A 21 14.59 2.15 -1.42
C THR A 21 14.64 2.77 -0.02
N ASP A 22 13.77 2.37 0.89
CA ASP A 22 13.78 2.85 2.27
C ASP A 22 14.91 2.21 3.06
N ILE A 23 15.74 3.04 3.69
CA ILE A 23 16.94 2.58 4.38
C ILE A 23 16.61 1.73 5.61
N GLU A 24 15.61 2.11 6.38
CA GLU A 24 15.21 1.36 7.57
C GLU A 24 14.66 -0.02 7.21
N LEU A 25 13.86 -0.09 6.14
CA LEU A 25 13.34 -1.36 5.63
C LEU A 25 14.45 -2.24 5.06
N GLN A 26 15.44 -1.65 4.37
CA GLN A 26 16.61 -2.39 3.88
C GLN A 26 17.40 -3.01 5.04
N GLN A 27 17.58 -2.28 6.11
CA GLN A 27 18.27 -2.77 7.31
C GLN A 27 17.49 -3.92 7.97
N ALA A 28 16.16 -3.79 8.07
CA ALA A 28 15.31 -4.84 8.60
C ALA A 28 15.34 -6.09 7.73
N GLU A 29 15.34 -5.93 6.41
CA GLU A 29 15.45 -7.04 5.45
C GLU A 29 16.80 -7.74 5.59
N GLN A 30 17.88 -6.99 5.71
CA GLN A 30 19.21 -7.56 5.94
C GLN A 30 19.24 -8.38 7.22
N ARG A 31 18.67 -7.86 8.30
CA ARG A 31 18.58 -8.58 9.58
C ARG A 31 17.74 -9.86 9.44
N PHE A 32 16.64 -9.77 8.73
CA PHE A 32 15.78 -10.93 8.46
C PHE A 32 16.55 -12.01 7.69
N ASN A 33 17.30 -11.64 6.67
CA ASN A 33 18.10 -12.57 5.88
C ASN A 33 19.22 -13.21 6.72
N GLU A 34 19.86 -12.46 7.60
CA GLU A 34 20.87 -13.00 8.53
C GLU A 34 20.25 -14.07 9.44
N LEU A 35 19.06 -13.83 9.96
CA LEU A 35 18.36 -14.79 10.81
C LEU A 35 17.91 -16.02 10.01
N LEU A 36 17.48 -15.85 8.77
CA LEU A 36 17.11 -16.94 7.88
C LEU A 36 18.29 -17.88 7.61
N ASP A 37 19.49 -17.33 7.47
CA ASP A 37 20.71 -18.12 7.20
C ASP A 37 21.07 -19.06 8.35
N LEU A 38 20.52 -18.86 9.53
CA LEU A 38 20.67 -19.77 10.68
C LEU A 38 19.73 -20.96 10.62
N LEU A 39 18.76 -20.97 9.70
CA LEU A 39 17.76 -22.02 9.59
C LEU A 39 18.18 -23.09 8.57
N ASP A 40 17.64 -24.29 8.74
CA ASP A 40 17.72 -25.34 7.75
C ASP A 40 17.07 -24.87 6.43
N ASN A 41 17.63 -25.28 5.30
CA ASN A 41 17.20 -24.82 3.97
C ASN A 41 15.71 -25.04 3.70
N ASN A 42 15.12 -26.13 4.14
CA ASN A 42 13.69 -26.38 3.97
C ASN A 42 12.84 -25.39 4.76
N ILE A 43 13.21 -25.13 6.00
CA ILE A 43 12.52 -24.16 6.87
C ILE A 43 12.74 -22.74 6.34
N LYS A 44 13.95 -22.42 5.93
CA LYS A 44 14.29 -21.13 5.34
C LYS A 44 13.39 -20.82 4.14
N PHE A 45 13.22 -21.75 3.23
CA PHE A 45 12.39 -21.58 2.04
C PHE A 45 10.92 -21.33 2.41
N ASP A 46 10.38 -22.12 3.33
CA ASP A 46 9.00 -21.98 3.78
C ASP A 46 8.76 -20.64 4.48
N VAL A 47 9.69 -20.19 5.31
CA VAL A 47 9.60 -18.91 6.01
C VAL A 47 9.66 -17.74 5.01
N GLU A 48 10.54 -17.79 4.01
CA GLU A 48 10.62 -16.80 2.95
C GLU A 48 9.31 -16.71 2.18
N GLU A 49 8.72 -17.84 1.83
CA GLU A 49 7.47 -17.91 1.08
C GLU A 49 6.31 -17.30 1.89
N VAL A 50 6.14 -17.72 3.13
CA VAL A 50 5.08 -17.23 4.01
C VAL A 50 5.25 -15.72 4.25
N PHE A 51 6.47 -15.26 4.49
CA PHE A 51 6.75 -13.84 4.71
C PHE A 51 6.42 -13.01 3.46
N SER A 52 6.79 -13.50 2.28
CA SER A 52 6.50 -12.84 1.01
C SER A 52 4.99 -12.74 0.78
N GLN A 53 4.25 -13.82 1.01
CA GLN A 53 2.80 -13.84 0.88
C GLN A 53 2.13 -12.87 1.86
N TYR A 54 2.54 -12.91 3.11
CA TYR A 54 2.03 -12.01 4.15
C TYR A 54 2.27 -10.55 3.80
N THR A 55 3.50 -10.21 3.43
CA THR A 55 3.90 -8.84 3.12
C THR A 55 3.13 -8.30 1.92
N SER A 56 3.03 -9.06 0.84
CA SER A 56 2.30 -8.67 -0.36
C SER A 56 0.82 -8.42 -0.06
N ARG A 57 0.22 -9.29 0.73
CA ARG A 57 -1.19 -9.15 1.11
C ARG A 57 -1.42 -7.96 2.03
N ALA A 58 -0.53 -7.75 3.00
CA ALA A 58 -0.62 -6.64 3.94
C ALA A 58 -0.50 -5.29 3.22
N ILE A 59 0.44 -5.16 2.29
CA ILE A 59 0.62 -3.95 1.48
C ILE A 59 -0.64 -3.66 0.67
N ARG A 60 -1.20 -4.68 0.02
CA ARG A 60 -2.42 -4.52 -0.78
C ARG A 60 -3.60 -4.07 0.07
N ILE A 61 -3.80 -4.68 1.24
CA ILE A 61 -4.89 -4.31 2.16
C ILE A 61 -4.71 -2.87 2.63
N ALA A 62 -3.51 -2.49 3.06
CA ALA A 62 -3.23 -1.14 3.53
C ALA A 62 -3.47 -0.10 2.43
N TYR A 63 -3.03 -0.38 1.21
CA TYR A 63 -3.27 0.48 0.06
C TYR A 63 -4.77 0.67 -0.21
N LEU A 64 -5.54 -0.42 -0.23
CA LEU A 64 -6.97 -0.35 -0.51
C LEU A 64 -7.75 0.39 0.57
N ILE A 65 -7.36 0.26 1.84
CA ILE A 65 -7.95 1.04 2.93
C ILE A 65 -7.67 2.52 2.73
N GLY A 66 -6.43 2.89 2.43
CA GLY A 66 -6.06 4.28 2.18
C GLY A 66 -6.79 4.87 0.98
N LEU A 67 -6.94 4.10 -0.10
CA LEU A 67 -7.69 4.53 -1.29
C LEU A 67 -9.16 4.78 -0.96
N LYS A 68 -9.79 3.89 -0.20
CA LYS A 68 -11.16 4.05 0.26
C LYS A 68 -11.33 5.32 1.09
N ASP A 69 -10.45 5.55 2.04
CA ASP A 69 -10.48 6.74 2.90
C ASP A 69 -10.30 8.02 2.10
N PHE A 70 -9.38 8.00 1.13
CA PHE A 70 -9.20 9.13 0.22
C PHE A 70 -10.45 9.43 -0.60
N CYS A 71 -11.09 8.41 -1.15
CA CYS A 71 -12.33 8.57 -1.91
C CYS A 71 -13.46 9.17 -1.05
N ASN A 72 -13.60 8.70 0.17
CA ASN A 72 -14.58 9.24 1.12
C ASN A 72 -14.30 10.70 1.45
N LEU A 73 -13.04 11.06 1.68
CA LEU A 73 -12.63 12.45 1.92
C LEU A 73 -12.91 13.33 0.72
N TYR A 74 -12.58 12.86 -0.48
CA TYR A 74 -12.82 13.59 -1.72
C TYR A 74 -14.31 13.88 -1.93
N LEU A 75 -15.17 12.89 -1.71
CA LEU A 75 -16.63 13.06 -1.83
C LEU A 75 -17.16 14.07 -0.81
N THR A 76 -16.70 14.00 0.42
CA THR A 76 -17.08 14.95 1.47
C THR A 76 -16.67 16.38 1.11
N LEU A 77 -15.44 16.58 0.64
CA LEU A 77 -14.95 17.90 0.20
C LEU A 77 -15.74 18.42 -1.00
N SER A 78 -16.09 17.56 -1.94
CA SER A 78 -16.90 17.93 -3.12
C SER A 78 -18.29 18.40 -2.71
N GLU A 79 -18.93 17.72 -1.76
CA GLU A 79 -20.23 18.12 -1.22
C GLU A 79 -20.16 19.48 -0.53
N ASP A 80 -19.12 19.72 0.26
CA ASP A 80 -18.91 21.00 0.97
C ASP A 80 -18.69 22.14 -0.04
N ILE A 81 -17.93 21.93 -1.10
CA ILE A 81 -17.71 22.90 -2.17
C ILE A 81 -19.03 23.23 -2.86
N ASP A 82 -19.86 22.24 -3.16
CA ASP A 82 -21.16 22.45 -3.79
C ASP A 82 -22.10 23.25 -2.91
N LYS A 83 -22.11 22.99 -1.59
CA LYS A 83 -22.87 23.78 -0.64
C LYS A 83 -22.42 25.23 -0.59
N ILE A 84 -21.12 25.48 -0.63
CA ILE A 84 -20.56 26.83 -0.67
C ILE A 84 -20.99 27.56 -1.95
N LYS A 85 -20.94 26.88 -3.08
CA LYS A 85 -21.36 27.43 -4.38
C LYS A 85 -22.84 27.81 -4.38
N GLU A 86 -23.70 26.97 -3.81
CA GLU A 86 -25.13 27.27 -3.68
C GLU A 86 -25.37 28.50 -2.84
N LYS A 87 -24.71 28.60 -1.69
CA LYS A 87 -24.83 29.81 -0.83
C LYS A 87 -24.34 31.07 -1.55
N SER A 88 -23.30 30.98 -2.35
CA SER A 88 -22.79 32.10 -3.11
C SER A 88 -23.75 32.59 -4.20
N LYS A 89 -24.56 31.71 -4.76
CA LYS A 89 -25.58 32.06 -5.77
C LYS A 89 -26.74 32.85 -5.19
N ILE A 90 -26.99 32.71 -3.89
CA ILE A 90 -28.07 33.40 -3.18
C ILE A 90 -27.66 34.84 -2.85
N LEU A 91 -26.38 35.08 -2.74
CA LEU A 91 -25.81 36.39 -2.45
C LEU A 91 -25.63 37.20 -3.76
#